data_1e6b74449e63fd0be75158aeb9ee0d94
#
_entry.id   1e6b74449e63fd0be75158aeb9ee0d94
#
_cell.length_a   1.000
_cell.length_b   1.000
_cell.length_c   1.000
_cell.angle_alpha   90.00
_cell.angle_beta   90.00
_cell.angle_gamma   90.00
#
_symmetry.space_group_name_H-M   'P 1'
#
loop_
_entity.id
_entity.type
_entity.pdbx_description
1 polymer ?
#
loop_
_entity_poly.entity_id
_entity_poly.type
_entity_poly.pdbx_seq_one_letter_code
_entity_poly.pdbx_strand_id
1 'polypeptide(L)'
;MQHVETLGPDSTAAPRSERVPRKPRPRRPFTPLVLLGLATAAFLVTCVVEAWFGRSRAAAAWIGVPGFGSSTLLALAGSVSGLANLWRGQNVMRGPLGPLLNCAFGLLGLAMAAFGALTTLFATVGFARGRQLRRFGRVLLPPVTDGADWVDEALELDGVTHAPPGVGEQWRENGRTEHASVASFARLTLDLMALGAPPALVASANQDALDEIRHTEACFALAFALDGRRESPGPFPEAQRVHTLSRVRGVALAELAVLSLVDGALHEGVSARVIAKLARRAQHPKIIALLKQIAADEGRHAAHGWDVVEWCLEQGGLPVAHALAGAVRVLPERMHSSLPECAVNGGWEAWGIHGEALERDEYAAARADVVERVARLVTATRAA
;
A
#
# COMPACT_ATOMS: atom_id res chain seq x y z
N MET A 1 10.77 69.54 -59.64
CA MET A 1 11.09 68.52 -60.67
C MET A 1 10.52 67.24 -60.17
N GLN A 2 9.32 66.84 -60.57
CA GLN A 2 9.07 65.99 -61.74
C GLN A 2 9.72 64.62 -61.53
N HIS A 3 9.07 63.49 -61.49
CA HIS A 3 8.02 62.87 -62.34
C HIS A 3 7.43 61.66 -61.51
N VAL A 4 6.11 61.47 -61.42
CA VAL A 4 5.16 60.88 -62.35
C VAL A 4 5.31 59.34 -62.56
N GLU A 5 4.25 58.66 -62.15
CA GLU A 5 3.61 57.47 -62.71
C GLU A 5 4.39 56.14 -62.76
N THR A 6 3.76 55.03 -62.44
CA THR A 6 2.67 54.42 -63.21
C THR A 6 2.00 53.28 -62.41
N LEU A 7 0.73 53.20 -62.63
CA LEU A 7 -0.19 52.11 -62.36
C LEU A 7 0.19 50.80 -63.05
N GLY A 8 0.02 49.71 -62.40
CA GLY A 8 -0.09 48.39 -62.99
C GLY A 8 -1.11 47.54 -62.25
N PRO A 9 -2.01 46.86 -62.92
CA PRO A 9 -3.24 46.36 -62.35
C PRO A 9 -3.19 44.86 -62.03
N ASP A 10 -4.24 44.46 -61.33
CA ASP A 10 -4.78 43.09 -61.28
C ASP A 10 -3.94 41.98 -60.68
N SER A 11 -4.33 41.67 -59.46
CA SER A 11 -4.26 40.26 -58.97
C SER A 11 -5.63 39.91 -58.42
N THR A 12 -6.41 39.22 -59.24
CA THR A 12 -7.64 38.54 -58.88
C THR A 12 -7.37 37.53 -57.76
N ALA A 13 -7.61 37.99 -56.56
CA ALA A 13 -7.62 37.07 -55.40
C ALA A 13 -8.90 36.20 -55.50
N ALA A 14 -8.71 34.93 -55.72
CA ALA A 14 -9.76 33.92 -55.66
C ALA A 14 -10.42 33.96 -54.25
N PRO A 15 -11.74 33.82 -54.14
CA PRO A 15 -12.42 33.84 -52.86
C PRO A 15 -11.92 32.67 -51.98
N ARG A 16 -11.40 33.00 -50.81
CA ARG A 16 -11.10 32.01 -49.75
C ARG A 16 -12.41 31.28 -49.45
N SER A 17 -12.46 30.00 -49.81
CA SER A 17 -13.53 29.09 -49.40
C SER A 17 -13.62 29.13 -47.89
N GLU A 18 -14.68 29.72 -47.35
CA GLU A 18 -15.04 29.57 -45.92
C GLU A 18 -15.12 28.11 -45.63
N ARG A 19 -14.17 27.61 -44.82
CA ARG A 19 -14.26 26.27 -44.27
C ARG A 19 -15.45 26.23 -43.34
N VAL A 20 -16.56 25.69 -43.83
CA VAL A 20 -17.71 25.35 -42.98
C VAL A 20 -17.22 24.53 -41.79
N PRO A 21 -17.43 24.99 -40.55
CA PRO A 21 -17.01 24.24 -39.40
C PRO A 21 -17.72 22.89 -39.43
N ARG A 22 -16.93 21.79 -39.52
CA ARG A 22 -17.49 20.43 -39.47
C ARG A 22 -18.20 20.26 -38.14
N LYS A 23 -19.52 20.09 -38.18
CA LYS A 23 -20.30 19.74 -36.99
C LYS A 23 -19.63 18.55 -36.31
N PRO A 24 -19.34 18.62 -34.98
CA PRO A 24 -18.75 17.51 -34.27
C PRO A 24 -19.65 16.28 -34.43
N ARG A 25 -19.09 15.16 -34.87
CA ARG A 25 -19.83 13.90 -35.01
C ARG A 25 -20.48 13.58 -33.65
N PRO A 26 -21.79 13.28 -33.58
CA PRO A 26 -22.44 12.92 -32.35
C PRO A 26 -21.75 11.68 -31.78
N ARG A 27 -21.17 11.77 -30.59
CA ARG A 27 -20.65 10.62 -29.86
C ARG A 27 -21.80 9.66 -29.59
N ARG A 28 -21.62 8.38 -29.84
CA ARG A 28 -22.66 7.36 -29.67
C ARG A 28 -23.08 7.32 -28.19
N PRO A 29 -24.39 7.41 -27.86
CA PRO A 29 -24.88 7.46 -26.48
C PRO A 29 -24.59 6.18 -25.67
N PHE A 30 -24.25 5.06 -26.34
CA PHE A 30 -23.94 3.77 -25.71
C PHE A 30 -22.49 3.65 -25.19
N THR A 31 -21.63 4.65 -25.38
CA THR A 31 -20.23 4.60 -24.93
C THR A 31 -20.07 4.25 -23.43
N PRO A 32 -20.87 4.80 -22.48
CA PRO A 32 -20.74 4.42 -21.06
C PRO A 32 -21.01 2.94 -20.79
N LEU A 33 -22.04 2.39 -21.43
CA LEU A 33 -22.41 0.97 -21.27
C LEU A 33 -21.31 0.05 -21.80
N VAL A 34 -20.72 0.38 -22.95
CA VAL A 34 -19.61 -0.39 -23.51
C VAL A 34 -18.38 -0.34 -22.61
N LEU A 35 -18.03 0.83 -22.09
CA LEU A 35 -16.88 0.98 -21.19
C LEU A 35 -17.08 0.25 -19.87
N LEU A 36 -18.27 0.29 -19.28
CA LEU A 36 -18.59 -0.47 -18.07
C LEU A 36 -18.59 -1.97 -18.32
N GLY A 37 -19.11 -2.42 -19.46
CA GLY A 37 -19.05 -3.83 -19.87
C GLY A 37 -17.62 -4.32 -20.03
N LEU A 38 -16.75 -3.53 -20.67
CA LEU A 38 -15.33 -3.86 -20.81
C LEU A 38 -14.61 -3.85 -19.46
N ALA A 39 -14.94 -2.90 -18.56
CA ALA A 39 -14.39 -2.86 -17.21
C ALA A 39 -14.75 -4.11 -16.41
N THR A 40 -16.02 -4.53 -16.46
CA THR A 40 -16.50 -5.75 -15.80
C THR A 40 -15.83 -7.00 -16.38
N ALA A 41 -15.72 -7.11 -17.70
CA ALA A 41 -15.05 -8.22 -18.36
C ALA A 41 -13.57 -8.30 -17.99
N ALA A 42 -12.84 -7.17 -18.03
CA ALA A 42 -11.44 -7.11 -17.64
C ALA A 42 -11.24 -7.52 -16.17
N PHE A 43 -12.12 -7.08 -15.27
CA PHE A 43 -12.09 -7.44 -13.86
C PHE A 43 -12.30 -8.96 -13.67
N LEU A 44 -13.34 -9.53 -14.28
CA LEU A 44 -13.64 -10.97 -14.15
C LEU A 44 -12.54 -11.84 -14.73
N VAL A 45 -12.00 -11.48 -15.90
CA VAL A 45 -10.85 -12.19 -16.50
C VAL A 45 -9.65 -12.13 -15.56
N THR A 46 -9.35 -10.98 -14.96
CA THR A 46 -8.24 -10.85 -14.00
C THR A 46 -8.45 -11.75 -12.78
N CYS A 47 -9.66 -11.76 -12.20
CA CYS A 47 -9.99 -12.64 -11.08
C CYS A 47 -9.82 -14.13 -11.42
N VAL A 48 -10.28 -14.56 -12.60
CA VAL A 48 -10.14 -15.95 -13.05
C VAL A 48 -8.68 -16.31 -13.28
N VAL A 49 -7.92 -15.44 -13.93
CA VAL A 49 -6.49 -15.68 -14.20
C VAL A 49 -5.70 -15.71 -12.89
N GLU A 50 -5.98 -14.79 -11.95
CA GLU A 50 -5.38 -14.82 -10.61
C GLU A 50 -5.73 -16.09 -9.84
N ALA A 51 -6.96 -16.57 -9.91
CA ALA A 51 -7.38 -17.82 -9.26
C ALA A 51 -6.63 -19.04 -9.83
N TRP A 52 -6.30 -19.04 -11.13
CA TRP A 52 -5.60 -20.14 -11.81
C TRP A 52 -4.07 -20.07 -11.69
N PHE A 53 -3.48 -18.89 -11.80
CA PHE A 53 -2.06 -18.68 -11.89
C PHE A 53 -1.44 -17.98 -10.67
N GLY A 54 -2.26 -17.49 -9.73
CA GLY A 54 -1.88 -16.65 -8.59
C GLY A 54 -0.99 -17.31 -7.52
N ARG A 55 -0.48 -18.52 -7.80
CA ARG A 55 0.46 -19.24 -6.91
C ARG A 55 1.90 -18.71 -6.98
N SER A 56 2.21 -17.77 -7.90
CA SER A 56 3.54 -17.17 -8.00
C SER A 56 3.47 -15.63 -7.94
N ARG A 57 4.41 -15.01 -7.21
CA ARG A 57 4.54 -13.55 -7.09
C ARG A 57 4.68 -12.84 -8.44
N ALA A 58 5.35 -13.49 -9.40
CA ALA A 58 5.50 -12.95 -10.75
C ALA A 58 4.16 -12.86 -11.48
N ALA A 59 3.30 -13.87 -11.37
CA ALA A 59 2.00 -13.87 -12.01
C ALA A 59 1.07 -12.79 -11.43
N ALA A 60 1.00 -12.64 -10.11
CA ALA A 60 0.20 -11.60 -9.46
C ALA A 60 0.63 -10.19 -9.87
N ALA A 61 1.95 -9.92 -9.91
CA ALA A 61 2.48 -8.61 -10.30
C ALA A 61 2.27 -8.30 -11.78
N TRP A 62 2.37 -9.30 -12.68
CA TRP A 62 2.24 -9.09 -14.13
C TRP A 62 0.80 -9.13 -14.63
N ILE A 63 -0.10 -9.78 -13.92
CA ILE A 63 -1.49 -10.00 -14.34
C ILE A 63 -2.46 -9.18 -13.49
N GLY A 64 -2.37 -9.25 -12.15
CA GLY A 64 -3.30 -8.61 -11.23
C GLY A 64 -3.26 -7.09 -11.32
N VAL A 65 -2.09 -6.48 -11.18
CA VAL A 65 -1.95 -5.02 -11.18
C VAL A 65 -2.38 -4.38 -12.52
N PRO A 66 -1.91 -4.84 -13.69
CA PRO A 66 -2.38 -4.30 -14.97
C PRO A 66 -3.86 -4.58 -15.22
N GLY A 67 -4.37 -5.76 -14.83
CA GLY A 67 -5.77 -6.15 -15.04
C GLY A 67 -6.73 -5.31 -14.20
N PHE A 68 -6.50 -5.19 -12.90
CA PHE A 68 -7.32 -4.36 -12.01
C PHE A 68 -7.17 -2.87 -12.32
N GLY A 69 -5.96 -2.39 -12.63
CA GLY A 69 -5.72 -1.03 -13.07
C GLY A 69 -6.47 -0.68 -14.36
N SER A 70 -6.48 -1.57 -15.35
CA SER A 70 -7.22 -1.38 -16.60
C SER A 70 -8.73 -1.35 -16.37
N SER A 71 -9.26 -2.23 -15.51
CA SER A 71 -10.69 -2.23 -15.17
C SER A 71 -11.11 -0.94 -14.46
N THR A 72 -10.28 -0.42 -13.57
CA THR A 72 -10.49 0.86 -12.87
C THR A 72 -10.54 2.04 -13.85
N LEU A 73 -9.61 2.12 -14.78
CA LEU A 73 -9.58 3.18 -15.79
C LEU A 73 -10.79 3.13 -16.72
N LEU A 74 -11.20 1.94 -17.16
CA LEU A 74 -12.38 1.74 -18.00
C LEU A 74 -13.67 2.12 -17.25
N ALA A 75 -13.79 1.76 -15.99
CA ALA A 75 -14.92 2.13 -15.14
C ALA A 75 -15.01 3.65 -14.95
N LEU A 76 -13.88 4.31 -14.70
CA LEU A 76 -13.79 5.77 -14.57
C LEU A 76 -14.18 6.47 -15.87
N ALA A 77 -13.67 6.00 -17.02
CA ALA A 77 -14.04 6.52 -18.34
C ALA A 77 -15.54 6.34 -18.63
N GLY A 78 -16.13 5.23 -18.21
CA GLY A 78 -17.56 4.95 -18.27
C GLY A 78 -18.39 5.95 -17.45
N SER A 79 -17.93 6.24 -16.22
CA SER A 79 -18.56 7.23 -15.33
C SER A 79 -18.54 8.62 -15.92
N VAL A 80 -17.37 9.09 -16.39
CA VAL A 80 -17.20 10.41 -17.01
C VAL A 80 -18.08 10.53 -18.26
N SER A 81 -18.16 9.47 -19.08
CA SER A 81 -19.02 9.44 -20.26
C SER A 81 -20.50 9.50 -19.92
N GLY A 82 -20.94 8.79 -18.88
CA GLY A 82 -22.32 8.78 -18.40
C GLY A 82 -22.77 10.16 -17.89
N LEU A 83 -21.95 10.78 -17.03
CA LEU A 83 -22.20 12.13 -16.50
C LEU A 83 -22.13 13.20 -17.61
N ALA A 84 -21.19 13.08 -18.54
CA ALA A 84 -21.11 13.99 -19.68
C ALA A 84 -22.32 13.88 -20.63
N ASN A 85 -22.88 12.67 -20.80
CA ASN A 85 -24.11 12.46 -21.56
C ASN A 85 -25.31 13.12 -20.86
N LEU A 86 -25.40 12.99 -19.53
CA LEU A 86 -26.44 13.67 -18.74
C LEU A 86 -26.35 15.18 -18.91
N TRP A 87 -25.16 15.75 -18.76
CA TRP A 87 -24.92 17.20 -18.88
C TRP A 87 -25.23 17.75 -20.31
N ARG A 88 -25.02 16.94 -21.36
CA ARG A 88 -25.30 17.29 -22.75
C ARG A 88 -26.73 17.00 -23.19
N GLY A 89 -27.58 16.48 -22.28
CA GLY A 89 -28.92 16.05 -22.63
C GLY A 89 -28.99 14.83 -23.58
N GLN A 90 -27.88 14.09 -23.72
CA GLN A 90 -27.79 12.88 -24.55
C GLN A 90 -28.11 11.64 -23.71
N ASN A 91 -29.31 11.12 -23.85
CA ASN A 91 -29.75 9.97 -23.06
C ASN A 91 -29.43 8.63 -23.77
N VAL A 92 -29.08 7.61 -22.99
CA VAL A 92 -28.87 6.23 -23.46
C VAL A 92 -30.15 5.66 -24.07
N MET A 93 -31.29 6.05 -23.54
CA MET A 93 -32.63 5.69 -24.07
C MET A 93 -33.48 6.93 -24.24
N ARG A 94 -34.40 6.87 -25.19
CA ARG A 94 -35.44 7.95 -25.34
C ARG A 94 -36.51 7.78 -24.24
N GLY A 95 -36.93 8.89 -23.65
CA GLY A 95 -37.98 8.91 -22.62
C GLY A 95 -37.46 9.31 -21.23
N PRO A 96 -38.35 9.36 -20.23
CA PRO A 96 -38.06 9.89 -18.89
C PRO A 96 -37.04 9.04 -18.11
N LEU A 97 -36.82 7.77 -18.47
CA LEU A 97 -35.85 6.89 -17.85
C LEU A 97 -34.40 7.13 -18.33
N GLY A 98 -34.21 7.85 -19.48
CA GLY A 98 -32.88 8.09 -20.03
C GLY A 98 -31.92 8.81 -19.10
N PRO A 99 -32.29 9.94 -18.49
CA PRO A 99 -31.49 10.66 -17.52
C PRO A 99 -31.16 9.80 -16.27
N LEU A 100 -32.13 9.03 -15.77
CA LEU A 100 -31.94 8.14 -14.63
C LEU A 100 -30.92 7.05 -14.93
N LEU A 101 -30.95 6.46 -16.13
CA LEU A 101 -29.97 5.46 -16.55
C LEU A 101 -28.58 6.07 -16.72
N ASN A 102 -28.43 7.28 -17.26
CA ASN A 102 -27.15 7.96 -17.33
C ASN A 102 -26.55 8.22 -15.93
N CYS A 103 -27.38 8.62 -14.98
CA CYS A 103 -26.99 8.84 -13.59
C CYS A 103 -26.57 7.50 -12.93
N ALA A 104 -27.36 6.46 -13.11
CA ALA A 104 -27.09 5.10 -12.58
C ALA A 104 -25.77 4.54 -13.14
N PHE A 105 -25.48 4.68 -14.44
CA PHE A 105 -24.23 4.27 -15.02
C PHE A 105 -23.04 5.10 -14.53
N GLY A 106 -23.24 6.41 -14.30
CA GLY A 106 -22.22 7.28 -13.71
C GLY A 106 -21.84 6.81 -12.28
N LEU A 107 -22.85 6.57 -11.45
CA LEU A 107 -22.65 6.12 -10.06
C LEU A 107 -22.07 4.71 -9.99
N LEU A 108 -22.56 3.78 -10.80
CA LEU A 108 -22.05 2.40 -10.87
C LEU A 108 -20.58 2.38 -11.29
N GLY A 109 -20.22 3.20 -12.28
CA GLY A 109 -18.83 3.29 -12.72
C GLY A 109 -17.93 3.90 -11.67
N LEU A 110 -18.37 4.90 -10.90
CA LEU A 110 -17.62 5.42 -9.76
C LEU A 110 -17.43 4.36 -8.67
N ALA A 111 -18.46 3.60 -8.34
CA ALA A 111 -18.37 2.51 -7.37
C ALA A 111 -17.39 1.41 -7.83
N MET A 112 -17.44 1.03 -9.11
CA MET A 112 -16.51 0.06 -9.70
C MET A 112 -15.07 0.62 -9.76
N ALA A 113 -14.88 1.90 -10.04
CA ALA A 113 -13.56 2.53 -10.04
C ALA A 113 -12.97 2.56 -8.62
N ALA A 114 -13.76 2.90 -7.62
CA ALA A 114 -13.34 2.88 -6.21
C ALA A 114 -12.98 1.45 -5.75
N PHE A 115 -13.80 0.45 -6.12
CA PHE A 115 -13.53 -0.95 -5.81
C PHE A 115 -12.28 -1.47 -6.54
N GLY A 116 -12.10 -1.13 -7.82
CA GLY A 116 -10.92 -1.48 -8.61
C GLY A 116 -9.65 -0.80 -8.10
N ALA A 117 -9.72 0.45 -7.66
CA ALA A 117 -8.60 1.13 -7.01
C ALA A 117 -8.21 0.46 -5.69
N LEU A 118 -9.20 0.08 -4.89
CA LEU A 118 -9.00 -0.63 -3.64
C LEU A 118 -8.37 -2.02 -3.89
N THR A 119 -8.88 -2.80 -4.84
CA THR A 119 -8.32 -4.11 -5.21
C THR A 119 -6.90 -3.99 -5.79
N THR A 120 -6.63 -2.96 -6.59
CA THR A 120 -5.29 -2.66 -7.09
C THR A 120 -4.34 -2.34 -5.94
N LEU A 121 -4.77 -1.53 -4.97
CA LEU A 121 -4.00 -1.21 -3.76
C LEU A 121 -3.65 -2.50 -3.00
N PHE A 122 -4.60 -3.41 -2.82
CA PHE A 122 -4.37 -4.67 -2.11
C PHE A 122 -3.59 -5.72 -2.91
N ALA A 123 -3.76 -5.81 -4.24
CA ALA A 123 -2.96 -6.69 -5.09
C ALA A 123 -1.48 -6.25 -5.15
N THR A 124 -1.19 -4.98 -4.88
CA THR A 124 0.17 -4.43 -4.85
C THR A 124 0.81 -4.49 -3.47
N VAL A 125 0.02 -4.71 -2.41
CA VAL A 125 0.55 -4.85 -1.05
C VAL A 125 1.18 -6.24 -0.91
N GLY A 126 2.44 -6.35 -1.26
CA GLY A 126 3.26 -7.49 -0.87
C GLY A 126 3.30 -7.53 0.66
N PHE A 127 2.86 -8.65 1.25
CA PHE A 127 2.84 -8.82 2.69
C PHE A 127 4.27 -9.02 3.19
N ALA A 128 4.83 -7.96 3.76
CA ALA A 128 6.06 -8.02 4.54
C ALA A 128 5.69 -7.63 5.97
N ARG A 129 6.42 -8.13 6.97
CA ARG A 129 6.21 -7.81 8.37
C ARG A 129 6.49 -6.34 8.63
N GLY A 130 5.78 -5.78 9.60
CA GLY A 130 6.01 -4.41 10.05
C GLY A 130 5.48 -3.33 9.08
N ARG A 131 5.69 -2.10 9.49
CA ARG A 131 5.30 -0.90 8.77
C ARG A 131 6.40 -0.50 7.78
N GLN A 132 6.49 -1.16 6.64
CA GLN A 132 7.53 -0.86 5.65
C GLN A 132 7.07 0.16 4.62
N LEU A 133 7.98 1.06 4.21
CA LEU A 133 7.68 2.02 3.16
C LEU A 133 7.51 1.30 1.81
N ARG A 134 6.39 1.59 1.14
CA ARG A 134 6.04 0.98 -0.15
C ARG A 134 5.82 2.02 -1.23
N ARG A 135 6.18 1.66 -2.45
CA ARG A 135 5.86 2.42 -3.65
C ARG A 135 5.15 1.51 -4.64
N PHE A 136 3.94 1.89 -5.05
CA PHE A 136 3.09 1.05 -5.90
C PHE A 136 2.95 -0.39 -5.38
N GLY A 137 2.76 -0.53 -4.05
CA GLY A 137 2.61 -1.80 -3.36
C GLY A 137 3.89 -2.64 -3.16
N ARG A 138 5.03 -2.22 -3.71
CA ARG A 138 6.32 -2.87 -3.51
C ARG A 138 7.04 -2.24 -2.34
N VAL A 139 7.53 -3.07 -1.43
CA VAL A 139 8.42 -2.63 -0.35
C VAL A 139 9.68 -2.04 -0.97
N LEU A 140 10.07 -0.86 -0.50
CA LEU A 140 11.34 -0.24 -0.84
C LEU A 140 12.38 -0.76 0.15
N LEU A 141 13.32 -1.54 -0.34
CA LEU A 141 14.42 -2.07 0.48
C LEU A 141 15.75 -1.44 0.03
N PRO A 142 16.62 -1.04 0.97
CA PRO A 142 17.96 -0.60 0.65
C PRO A 142 18.77 -1.77 0.07
N PRO A 143 19.76 -1.53 -0.80
CA PRO A 143 20.76 -2.54 -1.12
C PRO A 143 21.59 -2.87 0.14
N VAL A 144 22.22 -4.03 0.16
CA VAL A 144 23.27 -4.35 1.14
C VAL A 144 24.59 -3.87 0.56
N THR A 145 25.42 -3.21 1.38
CA THR A 145 26.74 -2.70 1.01
C THR A 145 27.76 -3.06 2.07
N ASP A 146 29.02 -3.15 1.68
CA ASP A 146 30.12 -3.26 2.64
C ASP A 146 30.11 -2.04 3.56
N GLY A 147 30.15 -2.27 4.87
CA GLY A 147 30.13 -1.19 5.87
C GLY A 147 29.85 -1.72 7.28
N ALA A 148 29.98 -0.81 8.26
CA ALA A 148 29.74 -1.13 9.65
C ALA A 148 28.85 -0.08 10.35
N ASP A 149 28.38 0.92 9.65
CA ASP A 149 27.68 2.06 10.24
C ASP A 149 26.34 1.69 10.91
N TRP A 150 25.78 0.54 10.50
CA TRP A 150 24.54 -0.01 11.03
C TRP A 150 24.75 -1.38 11.72
N VAL A 151 25.89 -1.57 12.34
CA VAL A 151 26.22 -2.79 13.11
C VAL A 151 26.36 -2.39 14.57
N ASP A 152 25.50 -2.92 15.44
CA ASP A 152 25.68 -2.77 16.89
C ASP A 152 26.91 -3.60 17.33
N GLU A 153 28.03 -2.93 17.53
CA GLU A 153 29.29 -3.58 17.91
C GLU A 153 29.25 -4.22 19.31
N ALA A 154 28.27 -3.86 20.15
CA ALA A 154 28.09 -4.46 21.47
C ALA A 154 27.45 -5.85 21.42
N LEU A 155 26.87 -6.22 20.28
CA LEU A 155 26.22 -7.53 20.12
C LEU A 155 27.22 -8.61 19.69
N GLU A 156 27.90 -9.20 20.66
CA GLU A 156 28.74 -10.40 20.44
C GLU A 156 27.96 -11.67 20.80
N LEU A 157 28.05 -12.70 19.97
CA LEU A 157 27.47 -14.02 20.22
C LEU A 157 28.56 -14.99 20.72
N ASP A 158 28.72 -15.08 22.03
CA ASP A 158 29.68 -16.02 22.64
C ASP A 158 29.27 -17.47 22.35
N GLY A 159 30.24 -18.32 21.92
CA GLY A 159 30.02 -19.76 21.79
C GLY A 159 29.20 -20.18 20.55
N VAL A 160 28.88 -19.27 19.62
CA VAL A 160 28.23 -19.62 18.35
C VAL A 160 29.26 -20.18 17.39
N THR A 161 29.32 -21.49 17.27
CA THR A 161 30.33 -22.15 16.40
C THR A 161 29.80 -22.44 14.99
N HIS A 162 28.50 -22.69 14.81
CA HIS A 162 27.94 -23.08 13.49
C HIS A 162 26.45 -22.78 13.38
N ALA A 163 26.11 -21.60 12.88
CA ALA A 163 24.74 -21.36 12.42
C ALA A 163 24.49 -22.11 11.09
N PRO A 164 23.27 -22.59 10.83
CA PRO A 164 22.92 -23.12 9.51
C PRO A 164 23.19 -22.11 8.40
N PRO A 165 23.66 -22.56 7.22
CA PRO A 165 23.84 -21.67 6.08
C PRO A 165 22.55 -20.89 5.74
N GLY A 166 22.67 -19.58 5.49
CA GLY A 166 21.56 -18.72 5.14
C GLY A 166 20.90 -17.99 6.32
N VAL A 167 21.15 -18.39 7.58
CA VAL A 167 20.57 -17.69 8.75
C VAL A 167 21.06 -16.24 8.83
N GLY A 168 22.37 -15.99 8.64
CA GLY A 168 22.92 -14.64 8.59
C GLY A 168 22.30 -13.78 7.48
N GLU A 169 22.11 -14.37 6.29
CA GLU A 169 21.44 -13.68 5.18
C GLU A 169 19.97 -13.31 5.52
N GLN A 170 19.25 -14.20 6.19
CA GLN A 170 17.87 -13.90 6.62
C GLN A 170 17.84 -12.79 7.67
N TRP A 171 18.80 -12.72 8.56
CA TRP A 171 18.90 -11.59 9.51
C TRP A 171 19.20 -10.27 8.79
N ARG A 172 20.03 -10.25 7.73
CA ARG A 172 20.22 -9.06 6.88
C ARG A 172 18.93 -8.65 6.18
N GLU A 173 18.20 -9.61 5.63
CA GLU A 173 16.91 -9.31 5.00
C GLU A 173 15.91 -8.74 6.02
N ASN A 174 15.88 -9.27 7.25
CA ASN A 174 15.10 -8.67 8.32
C ASN A 174 15.57 -7.23 8.59
N GLY A 175 16.87 -6.98 8.75
CA GLY A 175 17.42 -5.64 8.95
C GLY A 175 17.09 -4.66 7.81
N ARG A 176 17.06 -5.14 6.55
CA ARG A 176 16.59 -4.30 5.43
C ARG A 176 15.11 -3.92 5.55
N THR A 177 14.29 -4.82 6.08
CA THR A 177 12.87 -4.53 6.30
C THR A 177 12.66 -3.54 7.44
N GLU A 178 13.40 -3.69 8.56
CA GLU A 178 13.39 -2.72 9.67
C GLU A 178 13.86 -1.33 9.20
N HIS A 179 14.91 -1.27 8.40
CA HIS A 179 15.38 -0.01 7.80
C HIS A 179 14.30 0.65 6.91
N ALA A 180 13.50 -0.13 6.20
CA ALA A 180 12.37 0.40 5.43
C ALA A 180 11.24 0.90 6.34
N SER A 181 11.09 0.36 7.54
CA SER A 181 10.14 0.82 8.55
C SER A 181 10.53 2.18 9.12
N VAL A 182 11.82 2.47 9.31
CA VAL A 182 12.30 3.83 9.68
C VAL A 182 11.72 4.89 8.73
N ALA A 183 11.82 4.65 7.42
CA ALA A 183 11.30 5.58 6.42
C ALA A 183 9.77 5.69 6.45
N SER A 184 9.07 4.61 6.79
CA SER A 184 7.61 4.59 6.91
C SER A 184 7.12 5.37 8.13
N PHE A 185 7.78 5.26 9.28
CA PHE A 185 7.45 6.04 10.49
C PHE A 185 7.79 7.52 10.31
N ALA A 186 8.91 7.86 9.64
CA ALA A 186 9.21 9.24 9.26
C ALA A 186 8.10 9.83 8.38
N ARG A 187 7.55 9.02 7.46
CA ARG A 187 6.40 9.40 6.65
C ARG A 187 5.14 9.58 7.50
N LEU A 188 4.84 8.67 8.41
CA LEU A 188 3.71 8.78 9.34
C LEU A 188 3.79 10.09 10.15
N THR A 189 4.97 10.45 10.64
CA THR A 189 5.21 11.73 11.33
C THR A 189 4.75 12.92 10.49
N LEU A 190 5.17 12.98 9.21
CA LEU A 190 4.77 14.07 8.31
C LEU A 190 3.26 14.09 8.03
N ASP A 191 2.64 12.92 7.86
CA ASP A 191 1.21 12.78 7.61
C ASP A 191 0.39 13.22 8.82
N LEU A 192 0.77 12.84 10.04
CA LEU A 192 0.17 13.27 11.29
C LEU A 192 0.26 14.79 11.48
N MET A 193 1.45 15.37 11.23
CA MET A 193 1.64 16.82 11.31
C MET A 193 0.78 17.57 10.28
N ALA A 194 0.71 17.07 9.04
CA ALA A 194 -0.10 17.67 7.97
C ALA A 194 -1.60 17.66 8.29
N LEU A 195 -2.07 16.70 9.05
CA LEU A 195 -3.46 16.57 9.47
C LEU A 195 -3.75 17.25 10.82
N GLY A 196 -2.72 17.82 11.49
CA GLY A 196 -2.86 18.50 12.77
C GLY A 196 -3.14 17.52 13.94
N ALA A 197 -2.49 16.36 13.92
CA ALA A 197 -2.60 15.38 14.98
C ALA A 197 -2.04 15.91 16.32
N PRO A 198 -2.51 15.39 17.47
CA PRO A 198 -1.97 15.73 18.77
C PRO A 198 -0.47 15.42 18.90
N PRO A 199 0.29 16.19 19.69
CA PRO A 199 1.74 16.00 19.81
C PRO A 199 2.12 14.62 20.32
N ALA A 200 1.26 13.96 21.10
CA ALA A 200 1.50 12.61 21.59
C ALA A 200 1.62 11.59 20.45
N LEU A 201 0.72 11.64 19.44
CA LEU A 201 0.79 10.74 18.26
C LEU A 201 2.05 11.00 17.42
N VAL A 202 2.42 12.27 17.26
CA VAL A 202 3.65 12.66 16.54
C VAL A 202 4.89 12.17 17.27
N ALA A 203 4.93 12.29 18.61
CA ALA A 203 6.03 11.81 19.44
C ALA A 203 6.17 10.29 19.36
N SER A 204 5.05 9.55 19.44
CA SER A 204 5.06 8.09 19.28
C SER A 204 5.61 7.66 17.92
N ALA A 205 5.20 8.28 16.82
CA ALA A 205 5.72 7.96 15.49
C ALA A 205 7.24 8.15 15.37
N ASN A 206 7.80 9.20 16.01
CA ASN A 206 9.25 9.40 16.05
C ASN A 206 9.95 8.38 16.96
N GLN A 207 9.34 8.01 18.09
CA GLN A 207 9.89 6.97 18.97
C GLN A 207 9.93 5.61 18.26
N ASP A 208 8.85 5.25 17.56
CA ASP A 208 8.78 4.03 16.76
C ASP A 208 9.90 4.01 15.68
N ALA A 209 10.14 5.16 15.01
CA ALA A 209 11.25 5.26 14.06
C ALA A 209 12.63 5.03 14.70
N LEU A 210 12.84 5.49 15.94
CA LEU A 210 14.09 5.25 16.68
C LEU A 210 14.23 3.77 17.09
N ASP A 211 13.11 3.10 17.40
CA ASP A 211 13.11 1.68 17.69
C ASP A 211 13.53 0.88 16.44
N GLU A 212 13.02 1.22 15.25
CA GLU A 212 13.37 0.58 13.99
C GLU A 212 14.85 0.75 13.61
N ILE A 213 15.48 1.88 13.97
CA ILE A 213 16.92 2.06 13.82
C ILE A 213 17.66 1.01 14.65
N ARG A 214 17.29 0.83 15.93
CA ARG A 214 17.91 -0.16 16.82
C ARG A 214 17.66 -1.60 16.34
N HIS A 215 16.44 -1.89 15.83
CA HIS A 215 16.14 -3.19 15.23
C HIS A 215 17.02 -3.47 14.02
N THR A 216 17.22 -2.47 13.15
CA THR A 216 18.12 -2.57 11.99
C THR A 216 19.55 -2.89 12.43
N GLU A 217 20.10 -2.10 13.35
CA GLU A 217 21.47 -2.29 13.88
C GLU A 217 21.65 -3.67 14.48
N ALA A 218 20.69 -4.14 15.28
CA ALA A 218 20.74 -5.45 15.90
C ALA A 218 20.64 -6.60 14.87
N CYS A 219 19.82 -6.48 13.84
CA CYS A 219 19.71 -7.47 12.77
C CYS A 219 21.01 -7.61 11.98
N PHE A 220 21.66 -6.50 11.63
CA PHE A 220 22.95 -6.54 10.94
C PHE A 220 24.08 -7.04 11.84
N ALA A 221 24.06 -6.71 13.14
CA ALA A 221 25.01 -7.24 14.12
C ALA A 221 24.87 -8.76 14.29
N LEU A 222 23.63 -9.29 14.38
CA LEU A 222 23.39 -10.74 14.40
C LEU A 222 23.89 -11.41 13.13
N ALA A 223 23.60 -10.84 11.97
CA ALA A 223 24.07 -11.38 10.71
C ALA A 223 25.60 -11.47 10.68
N PHE A 224 26.29 -10.39 11.08
CA PHE A 224 27.75 -10.36 11.18
C PHE A 224 28.30 -11.40 12.15
N ALA A 225 27.71 -11.51 13.35
CA ALA A 225 28.13 -12.49 14.34
C ALA A 225 27.95 -13.95 13.88
N LEU A 226 26.98 -14.21 12.96
CA LEU A 226 26.67 -15.55 12.47
C LEU A 226 27.50 -15.97 11.25
N ASP A 227 27.94 -15.04 10.39
CA ASP A 227 28.65 -15.38 9.15
C ASP A 227 29.93 -14.58 8.87
N GLY A 228 30.27 -13.61 9.71
CA GLY A 228 31.49 -12.81 9.63
C GLY A 228 31.49 -11.75 8.52
N ARG A 229 30.39 -11.54 7.79
CA ARG A 229 30.30 -10.52 6.74
C ARG A 229 29.86 -9.18 7.33
N ARG A 230 30.76 -8.19 7.30
CA ARG A 230 30.49 -6.83 7.80
C ARG A 230 29.80 -6.03 6.72
N GLU A 231 28.50 -5.99 6.79
CA GLU A 231 27.62 -5.36 5.81
C GLU A 231 26.61 -4.45 6.50
N SER A 232 26.11 -3.45 5.79
CA SER A 232 25.12 -2.46 6.24
C SER A 232 24.09 -2.17 5.16
N PRO A 233 22.92 -1.61 5.50
CA PRO A 233 21.99 -1.12 4.47
C PRO A 233 22.62 0.06 3.75
N GLY A 234 22.61 0.03 2.42
CA GLY A 234 23.01 1.15 1.58
C GLY A 234 21.96 2.26 1.50
N PRO A 235 22.13 3.24 0.62
CA PRO A 235 21.21 4.35 0.47
C PRO A 235 19.77 3.88 0.19
N PHE A 236 18.80 4.45 0.92
CA PHE A 236 17.38 4.11 0.73
C PHE A 236 16.89 4.59 -0.64
N PRO A 237 16.25 3.72 -1.45
CA PRO A 237 15.89 4.06 -2.81
C PRO A 237 14.71 5.04 -2.86
N GLU A 238 14.87 6.17 -3.55
CA GLU A 238 13.80 7.07 -4.00
C GLU A 238 12.76 7.51 -2.93
N ALA A 239 13.13 7.61 -1.66
CA ALA A 239 12.25 8.01 -0.56
C ALA A 239 11.51 9.33 -0.82
N GLN A 240 12.09 10.22 -1.62
CA GLN A 240 11.54 11.55 -1.95
C GLN A 240 10.26 11.49 -2.83
N ARG A 241 9.96 10.37 -3.47
CA ARG A 241 8.83 10.21 -4.40
C ARG A 241 7.73 9.31 -3.87
N VAL A 242 7.61 9.21 -2.57
CA VAL A 242 6.59 8.39 -1.92
C VAL A 242 5.22 9.07 -2.03
N HIS A 243 4.18 8.25 -2.14
CA HIS A 243 2.78 8.69 -2.15
C HIS A 243 2.48 9.63 -0.98
N THR A 244 1.80 10.72 -1.26
CA THR A 244 1.30 11.66 -0.25
C THR A 244 -0.19 11.48 -0.07
N LEU A 245 -0.68 11.71 1.14
CA LEU A 245 -2.13 11.71 1.41
C LEU A 245 -2.88 12.69 0.51
N SER A 246 -4.16 12.43 0.31
CA SER A 246 -5.06 13.31 -0.42
C SER A 246 -5.02 14.75 0.14
N ARG A 247 -5.22 15.75 -0.72
CA ARG A 247 -5.38 17.14 -0.30
C ARG A 247 -6.74 17.43 0.37
N VAL A 248 -7.70 16.52 0.20
CA VAL A 248 -9.01 16.61 0.84
C VAL A 248 -8.92 15.96 2.22
N ARG A 249 -9.01 16.76 3.29
CA ARG A 249 -8.80 16.32 4.68
C ARG A 249 -9.58 15.04 5.04
N GLY A 250 -10.87 14.95 4.70
CA GLY A 250 -11.69 13.78 5.03
C GLY A 250 -11.20 12.50 4.33
N VAL A 251 -10.73 12.63 3.08
CA VAL A 251 -10.12 11.51 2.34
C VAL A 251 -8.77 11.15 2.95
N ALA A 252 -7.94 12.13 3.27
CA ALA A 252 -6.64 11.91 3.90
C ALA A 252 -6.74 11.21 5.26
N LEU A 253 -7.72 11.56 6.09
CA LEU A 253 -8.01 10.88 7.36
C LEU A 253 -8.40 9.42 7.13
N ALA A 254 -9.22 9.13 6.11
CA ALA A 254 -9.61 7.77 5.77
C ALA A 254 -8.41 6.95 5.24
N GLU A 255 -7.57 7.54 4.39
CA GLU A 255 -6.33 6.93 3.88
C GLU A 255 -5.38 6.62 5.04
N LEU A 256 -5.13 7.59 5.94
CA LEU A 256 -4.24 7.41 7.08
C LEU A 256 -4.78 6.34 8.05
N ALA A 257 -6.10 6.33 8.31
CA ALA A 257 -6.72 5.30 9.15
C ALA A 257 -6.52 3.90 8.59
N VAL A 258 -6.72 3.70 7.28
CA VAL A 258 -6.52 2.40 6.62
C VAL A 258 -5.05 2.00 6.62
N LEU A 259 -4.13 2.90 6.33
CA LEU A 259 -2.69 2.62 6.41
C LEU A 259 -2.26 2.23 7.83
N SER A 260 -2.74 2.96 8.85
CA SER A 260 -2.41 2.66 10.25
C SER A 260 -3.08 1.39 10.76
N LEU A 261 -4.26 1.02 10.23
CA LEU A 261 -4.89 -0.26 10.51
C LEU A 261 -4.08 -1.43 9.96
N VAL A 262 -3.66 -1.34 8.70
CA VAL A 262 -3.01 -2.45 8.01
C VAL A 262 -1.53 -2.56 8.38
N ASP A 263 -0.77 -1.49 8.20
CA ASP A 263 0.67 -1.53 8.43
C ASP A 263 1.02 -1.40 9.92
N GLY A 264 0.27 -0.61 10.69
CA GLY A 264 0.45 -0.47 12.13
C GLY A 264 -0.25 -1.58 12.92
N ALA A 265 -1.55 -1.47 13.14
CA ALA A 265 -2.28 -2.35 14.05
C ALA A 265 -2.20 -3.84 13.69
N LEU A 266 -2.31 -4.21 12.40
CA LEU A 266 -2.27 -5.60 11.98
C LEU A 266 -0.83 -6.12 11.83
N HIS A 267 -0.01 -5.51 10.98
CA HIS A 267 1.31 -6.09 10.66
C HIS A 267 2.29 -6.01 11.84
N GLU A 268 2.37 -4.87 12.55
CA GLU A 268 3.17 -4.80 13.79
C GLU A 268 2.61 -5.74 14.87
N GLY A 269 1.28 -5.85 14.97
CA GLY A 269 0.64 -6.79 15.87
C GLY A 269 0.97 -8.27 15.55
N VAL A 270 1.08 -8.64 14.28
CA VAL A 270 1.57 -9.96 13.86
C VAL A 270 3.04 -10.12 14.21
N SER A 271 3.88 -9.12 13.91
CA SER A 271 5.30 -9.10 14.24
C SER A 271 5.53 -9.34 15.73
N ALA A 272 4.86 -8.56 16.59
CA ALA A 272 4.93 -8.71 18.04
C ALA A 272 4.62 -10.13 18.51
N ARG A 273 3.54 -10.74 18.00
CA ARG A 273 3.10 -12.09 18.37
C ARG A 273 4.08 -13.17 17.90
N VAL A 274 4.52 -13.10 16.64
CA VAL A 274 5.49 -14.02 16.06
C VAL A 274 6.80 -13.98 16.83
N ILE A 275 7.36 -12.78 17.03
CA ILE A 275 8.65 -12.59 17.70
C ILE A 275 8.58 -13.00 19.17
N ALA A 276 7.47 -12.69 19.89
CA ALA A 276 7.29 -13.13 21.28
C ALA A 276 7.25 -14.65 21.42
N LYS A 277 6.64 -15.36 20.46
CA LYS A 277 6.65 -16.83 20.45
C LYS A 277 8.01 -17.40 20.02
N LEU A 278 8.66 -16.75 19.06
CA LEU A 278 9.99 -17.11 18.60
C LEU A 278 11.05 -16.98 19.71
N ALA A 279 10.95 -15.96 20.57
CA ALA A 279 11.80 -15.78 21.74
C ALA A 279 11.76 -16.97 22.72
N ARG A 280 10.66 -17.76 22.70
CA ARG A 280 10.55 -18.99 23.51
C ARG A 280 11.16 -20.23 22.86
N ARG A 281 11.45 -20.16 21.56
CA ARG A 281 12.00 -21.25 20.75
C ARG A 281 13.48 -21.05 20.42
N ALA A 282 13.95 -19.80 20.48
CA ALA A 282 15.36 -19.47 20.33
C ALA A 282 16.19 -20.08 21.47
N GLN A 283 17.45 -20.43 21.17
CA GLN A 283 18.32 -21.13 22.12
C GLN A 283 19.41 -20.22 22.69
N HIS A 284 19.89 -19.23 21.93
CA HIS A 284 20.97 -18.37 22.41
C HIS A 284 20.43 -17.24 23.30
N PRO A 285 20.98 -17.02 24.53
CA PRO A 285 20.46 -16.04 25.49
C PRO A 285 20.36 -14.60 24.94
N LYS A 286 21.37 -14.14 24.18
CA LYS A 286 21.37 -12.81 23.58
C LYS A 286 20.32 -12.67 22.49
N ILE A 287 20.10 -13.71 21.67
CA ILE A 287 19.00 -13.73 20.69
C ILE A 287 17.64 -13.70 21.39
N ILE A 288 17.47 -14.47 22.47
CA ILE A 288 16.24 -14.47 23.28
C ILE A 288 15.97 -13.08 23.85
N ALA A 289 16.99 -12.42 24.42
CA ALA A 289 16.86 -11.08 24.98
C ALA A 289 16.48 -10.05 23.92
N LEU A 290 17.14 -10.08 22.77
CA LEU A 290 16.83 -9.20 21.64
C LEU A 290 15.42 -9.42 21.12
N LEU A 291 15.01 -10.66 20.87
CA LEU A 291 13.65 -10.97 20.40
C LEU A 291 12.57 -10.50 21.39
N LYS A 292 12.82 -10.59 22.70
CA LYS A 292 11.90 -10.07 23.71
C LYS A 292 11.79 -8.55 23.63
N GLN A 293 12.91 -7.85 23.42
CA GLN A 293 12.92 -6.40 23.27
C GLN A 293 12.13 -5.99 22.01
N ILE A 294 12.48 -6.55 20.86
CA ILE A 294 11.77 -6.28 19.60
C ILE A 294 10.27 -6.58 19.73
N ALA A 295 9.88 -7.72 20.33
CA ALA A 295 8.46 -8.04 20.52
C ALA A 295 7.71 -7.00 21.37
N ALA A 296 8.36 -6.42 22.38
CA ALA A 296 7.77 -5.37 23.20
C ALA A 296 7.63 -4.06 22.42
N ASP A 297 8.62 -3.72 21.59
CA ASP A 297 8.61 -2.53 20.74
C ASP A 297 7.52 -2.64 19.67
N GLU A 298 7.44 -3.77 18.95
CA GLU A 298 6.39 -4.07 17.97
C GLU A 298 4.98 -4.01 18.57
N GLY A 299 4.83 -4.46 19.81
CA GLY A 299 3.58 -4.34 20.57
C GLY A 299 3.17 -2.88 20.79
N ARG A 300 4.12 -1.98 21.07
CA ARG A 300 3.87 -0.52 21.18
C ARG A 300 3.54 0.10 19.82
N HIS A 301 4.26 -0.30 18.76
CA HIS A 301 3.98 0.16 17.39
C HIS A 301 2.54 -0.22 16.98
N ALA A 302 2.12 -1.45 17.28
CA ALA A 302 0.75 -1.89 17.03
C ALA A 302 -0.29 -1.08 17.83
N ALA A 303 -0.03 -0.79 19.10
CA ALA A 303 -0.89 0.05 19.93
C ALA A 303 -0.99 1.48 19.36
N HIS A 304 0.15 2.09 19.00
CA HIS A 304 0.18 3.39 18.35
C HIS A 304 -0.57 3.38 16.99
N GLY A 305 -0.49 2.29 16.23
CA GLY A 305 -1.30 2.11 15.02
C GLY A 305 -2.80 2.23 15.32
N TRP A 306 -3.27 1.65 16.41
CA TRP A 306 -4.65 1.80 16.87
C TRP A 306 -5.00 3.21 17.34
N ASP A 307 -4.11 3.88 18.06
CA ASP A 307 -4.32 5.26 18.52
C ASP A 307 -4.52 6.20 17.33
N VAL A 308 -3.75 6.02 16.26
CA VAL A 308 -3.93 6.78 15.00
C VAL A 308 -5.27 6.45 14.33
N VAL A 309 -5.67 5.18 14.30
CA VAL A 309 -6.98 4.76 13.75
C VAL A 309 -8.12 5.43 14.49
N GLU A 310 -8.10 5.39 15.83
CA GLU A 310 -9.14 5.98 16.67
C GLU A 310 -9.18 7.49 16.53
N TRP A 311 -8.04 8.17 16.54
CA TRP A 311 -7.96 9.61 16.28
C TRP A 311 -8.51 9.98 14.90
N CYS A 312 -8.15 9.25 13.85
CA CYS A 312 -8.70 9.51 12.51
C CYS A 312 -10.22 9.31 12.48
N LEU A 313 -10.73 8.32 13.21
CA LEU A 313 -12.16 8.05 13.31
C LEU A 313 -12.91 9.17 14.04
N GLU A 314 -12.35 9.67 15.15
CA GLU A 314 -12.88 10.84 15.88
C GLU A 314 -12.93 12.09 15.01
N GLN A 315 -11.89 12.33 14.21
CA GLN A 315 -11.78 13.51 13.35
C GLN A 315 -12.61 13.42 12.06
N GLY A 316 -12.81 12.22 11.53
CA GLY A 316 -13.42 12.00 10.22
C GLY A 316 -14.77 11.28 10.24
N GLY A 317 -15.19 10.71 11.36
CA GLY A 317 -16.52 10.12 11.56
C GLY A 317 -16.87 9.00 10.58
N LEU A 318 -18.11 9.01 10.09
CA LEU A 318 -18.66 7.96 9.20
C LEU A 318 -17.84 7.68 7.94
N PRO A 319 -17.27 8.64 7.21
CA PRO A 319 -16.40 8.37 6.07
C PRO A 319 -15.20 7.48 6.43
N VAL A 320 -14.53 7.76 7.54
CA VAL A 320 -13.42 6.94 8.04
C VAL A 320 -13.91 5.56 8.49
N ALA A 321 -15.03 5.49 9.19
CA ALA A 321 -15.66 4.22 9.59
C ALA A 321 -15.97 3.32 8.39
N HIS A 322 -16.49 3.89 7.30
CA HIS A 322 -16.75 3.16 6.06
C HIS A 322 -15.46 2.67 5.39
N ALA A 323 -14.40 3.48 5.38
CA ALA A 323 -13.10 3.09 4.84
C ALA A 323 -12.49 1.93 5.62
N LEU A 324 -12.51 1.99 6.97
CA LEU A 324 -12.06 0.91 7.84
C LEU A 324 -12.87 -0.39 7.63
N ALA A 325 -14.21 -0.29 7.56
CA ALA A 325 -15.07 -1.44 7.27
C ALA A 325 -14.81 -2.03 5.88
N GLY A 326 -14.48 -1.20 4.90
CA GLY A 326 -14.04 -1.63 3.57
C GLY A 326 -12.70 -2.37 3.63
N ALA A 327 -11.73 -1.81 4.32
CA ALA A 327 -10.40 -2.37 4.46
C ALA A 327 -10.41 -3.79 5.05
N VAL A 328 -11.13 -4.02 6.16
CA VAL A 328 -11.16 -5.35 6.81
C VAL A 328 -11.83 -6.42 5.95
N ARG A 329 -12.74 -6.07 5.04
CA ARG A 329 -13.40 -7.04 4.14
C ARG A 329 -12.47 -7.61 3.09
N VAL A 330 -11.43 -6.87 2.73
CA VAL A 330 -10.47 -7.23 1.68
C VAL A 330 -9.12 -7.64 2.24
N LEU A 331 -8.97 -7.69 3.56
CA LEU A 331 -7.78 -8.28 4.18
C LEU A 331 -7.65 -9.74 3.73
N PRO A 332 -6.48 -10.14 3.22
CA PRO A 332 -6.25 -11.52 2.79
C PRO A 332 -6.51 -12.50 3.94
N GLU A 333 -6.97 -13.68 3.61
CA GLU A 333 -7.14 -14.73 4.61
C GLU A 333 -5.81 -15.31 5.08
N ARG A 334 -4.75 -15.21 4.27
CA ARG A 334 -3.41 -15.74 4.56
C ARG A 334 -2.34 -14.74 4.15
N MET A 335 -1.30 -14.64 4.95
CA MET A 335 -0.06 -14.00 4.54
C MET A 335 0.71 -14.90 3.57
N HIS A 336 1.36 -14.29 2.58
CA HIS A 336 2.34 -14.97 1.76
C HIS A 336 3.71 -14.85 2.42
N SER A 337 4.29 -15.97 2.82
CA SER A 337 5.65 -16.00 3.35
C SER A 337 6.67 -15.73 2.23
N SER A 338 7.71 -14.94 2.57
CA SER A 338 8.88 -14.73 1.73
C SER A 338 10.10 -15.53 2.21
N LEU A 339 9.89 -16.40 3.17
CA LEU A 339 10.94 -17.19 3.77
C LEU A 339 11.53 -18.19 2.78
N PRO A 340 12.84 -18.44 2.85
CA PRO A 340 13.45 -19.52 2.09
C PRO A 340 12.93 -20.88 2.56
N GLU A 341 12.95 -21.88 1.68
CA GLU A 341 12.40 -23.22 1.93
C GLU A 341 12.95 -23.87 3.21
N CYS A 342 14.22 -23.65 3.51
CA CYS A 342 14.87 -24.18 4.73
C CYS A 342 14.31 -23.55 6.03
N ALA A 343 13.79 -22.34 5.99
CA ALA A 343 13.12 -21.70 7.13
C ALA A 343 11.64 -22.07 7.23
N VAL A 344 10.99 -22.43 6.13
CA VAL A 344 9.53 -22.69 6.06
C VAL A 344 9.09 -23.71 7.10
N ASN A 345 9.88 -24.76 7.33
CA ASN A 345 9.60 -25.83 8.28
C ASN A 345 10.02 -25.53 9.73
N GLY A 346 10.43 -24.29 10.05
CA GLY A 346 10.83 -23.90 11.41
C GLY A 346 12.26 -24.35 11.80
N GLY A 347 13.07 -24.84 10.87
CA GLY A 347 14.42 -25.33 11.14
C GLY A 347 15.39 -24.26 11.68
N TRP A 348 15.05 -22.97 11.56
CA TRP A 348 15.88 -21.85 12.02
C TRP A 348 15.32 -21.12 13.25
N GLU A 349 14.27 -21.65 13.89
CA GLU A 349 13.66 -21.00 15.07
C GLU A 349 14.64 -20.88 16.25
N ALA A 350 15.55 -21.84 16.40
CA ALA A 350 16.61 -21.79 17.41
C ALA A 350 17.54 -20.57 17.25
N TRP A 351 17.62 -20.05 16.04
CA TRP A 351 18.43 -18.89 15.63
C TRP A 351 17.63 -17.58 15.48
N GLY A 352 16.39 -17.58 15.95
CA GLY A 352 15.53 -16.41 15.89
C GLY A 352 14.87 -16.15 14.52
N ILE A 353 14.83 -17.14 13.64
CA ILE A 353 14.10 -17.04 12.37
C ILE A 353 12.87 -17.96 12.42
N HIS A 354 11.69 -17.39 12.28
CA HIS A 354 10.43 -18.12 12.38
C HIS A 354 10.16 -18.98 11.13
N GLY A 355 9.31 -19.99 11.30
CA GLY A 355 8.75 -20.76 10.21
C GLY A 355 7.43 -20.18 9.70
N GLU A 356 7.03 -20.57 8.48
CA GLU A 356 5.78 -20.11 7.83
C GLU A 356 4.53 -20.44 8.64
N ALA A 357 4.48 -21.60 9.30
CA ALA A 357 3.34 -22.03 10.09
C ALA A 357 3.04 -21.05 11.24
N LEU A 358 4.10 -20.63 11.96
CA LEU A 358 3.96 -19.66 13.04
C LEU A 358 3.43 -18.32 12.54
N GLU A 359 3.97 -17.81 11.45
CA GLU A 359 3.53 -16.55 10.86
C GLU A 359 2.06 -16.61 10.41
N ARG A 360 1.67 -17.69 9.72
CA ARG A 360 0.31 -17.91 9.26
C ARG A 360 -0.69 -17.95 10.40
N ASP A 361 -0.37 -18.68 11.47
CA ASP A 361 -1.28 -18.86 12.62
C ASP A 361 -1.45 -17.56 13.39
N GLU A 362 -0.37 -16.79 13.59
CA GLU A 362 -0.42 -15.48 14.26
C GLU A 362 -1.11 -14.42 13.41
N TYR A 363 -0.93 -14.46 12.09
CA TYR A 363 -1.68 -13.59 11.19
C TYR A 363 -3.18 -13.87 11.27
N ALA A 364 -3.59 -15.12 11.23
CA ALA A 364 -5.01 -15.47 11.32
C ALA A 364 -5.64 -14.97 12.64
N ALA A 365 -4.93 -15.13 13.77
CA ALA A 365 -5.39 -14.65 15.06
C ALA A 365 -5.44 -13.11 15.11
N ALA A 366 -4.38 -12.42 14.70
CA ALA A 366 -4.34 -10.96 14.69
C ALA A 366 -5.40 -10.35 13.76
N ARG A 367 -5.62 -10.96 12.58
CA ARG A 367 -6.67 -10.55 11.64
C ARG A 367 -8.05 -10.66 12.27
N ALA A 368 -8.34 -11.74 12.98
CA ALA A 368 -9.62 -11.92 13.67
C ALA A 368 -9.86 -10.81 14.71
N ASP A 369 -8.86 -10.50 15.54
CA ASP A 369 -8.94 -9.43 16.53
C ASP A 369 -9.14 -8.06 15.89
N VAL A 370 -8.44 -7.78 14.78
CA VAL A 370 -8.57 -6.51 14.04
C VAL A 370 -9.98 -6.37 13.45
N VAL A 371 -10.51 -7.44 12.82
CA VAL A 371 -11.87 -7.43 12.25
C VAL A 371 -12.90 -7.16 13.34
N GLU A 372 -12.79 -7.82 14.48
CA GLU A 372 -13.70 -7.63 15.62
C GLU A 372 -13.61 -6.21 16.20
N ARG A 373 -12.38 -5.67 16.42
CA ARG A 373 -12.21 -4.32 16.96
C ARG A 373 -12.76 -3.26 16.02
N VAL A 374 -12.50 -3.37 14.71
CA VAL A 374 -13.07 -2.46 13.70
C VAL A 374 -14.58 -2.52 13.67
N ALA A 375 -15.18 -3.71 13.77
CA ALA A 375 -16.65 -3.84 13.83
C ALA A 375 -17.25 -3.10 15.04
N ARG A 376 -16.62 -3.19 16.21
CA ARG A 376 -17.03 -2.43 17.41
C ARG A 376 -16.91 -0.91 17.20
N LEU A 377 -15.78 -0.44 16.70
CA LEU A 377 -15.54 0.99 16.44
C LEU A 377 -16.55 1.57 15.44
N VAL A 378 -16.80 0.87 14.32
CA VAL A 378 -17.77 1.28 13.30
C VAL A 378 -19.19 1.33 13.87
N THR A 379 -19.58 0.38 14.71
CA THR A 379 -20.89 0.37 15.35
C THR A 379 -21.04 1.55 16.31
N ALA A 380 -20.04 1.83 17.13
CA ALA A 380 -20.03 2.97 18.05
C ALA A 380 -20.16 4.30 17.29
N THR A 381 -19.39 4.47 16.21
CA THR A 381 -19.45 5.69 15.37
C THR A 381 -20.80 5.90 14.70
N ARG A 382 -21.56 4.84 14.40
CA ARG A 382 -22.91 4.97 13.82
C ARG A 382 -23.99 5.32 14.85
N ALA A 383 -23.74 5.04 16.12
CA ALA A 383 -24.66 5.30 17.20
C ALA A 383 -24.50 6.72 17.80
N ALA A 384 -23.35 7.36 17.59
CA ALA A 384 -23.03 8.73 18.01
C ALA A 384 -23.48 9.75 16.94
#